data_1794195e875c661764d4214342a2069c
#
_entry.id   1794195e875c661764d4214342a2069c
#
_cell.length_a   1.000
_cell.length_b   1.000
_cell.length_c   1.000
_cell.angle_alpha   90.00
_cell.angle_beta   90.00
_cell.angle_gamma   90.00
#
_symmetry.space_group_name_H-M   'P 1'
#
loop_
_entity.id
_entity.type
_entity.pdbx_description
1 polymer ?
#
loop_
_entity_poly.entity_id
_entity_poly.type
_entity_poly.pdbx_seq_one_letter_code
_entity_poly.pdbx_strand_id
1 'polypeptide(L)'
;MNAPLTPSAVDLVWPAEGFTRVPYRVYQDPAIYALEQERIFRGRTWNYVALTAELPNAGDYKTTFVGDTPVIVTRDADGAFHVLVNRCAHRGALVCRDLRGNADTLTCVYHQWAYDAKGELIGVPFRKGLGGKGGYPADFDLKQHGLRKLNVQVFGGCIFASFADDMPSVEDYFGPRMADYHRRMFNRPVEVLGYHRQFVHSNWKLYADNTHDPYHASLLHLFHATFGLYRASQICGTETDGYEGMHNCVHSRAGSDEGRIEGYKQEGGRSYQENYALADPSVLKGWPEYADGDTLCIHVIFPNLVAQQIANTLATRQIVTHGPQQFELVWTYFGYADDTPEERAMRVKQINLIGPAGLISMEDGDVCELVQNAIVRDGDAASIVEMGGRDIADIDSTLTEVGMRGFWKGYRKIMGL
;
A
#
# COMPACT_ATOMS: atom_id res chain seq x y z
N MET A 1 31.63 -13.03 -6.07
CA MET A 1 31.06 -11.74 -6.38
C MET A 1 30.28 -11.91 -7.67
N ASN A 2 28.96 -12.15 -7.58
CA ASN A 2 28.11 -12.07 -8.76
C ASN A 2 27.93 -10.60 -9.05
N ALA A 3 28.38 -10.13 -10.21
CA ALA A 3 28.02 -8.81 -10.70
C ALA A 3 26.50 -8.67 -10.64
N PRO A 4 25.96 -7.52 -10.25
CA PRO A 4 24.52 -7.28 -10.39
C PRO A 4 24.20 -7.51 -11.86
N LEU A 5 23.22 -8.37 -12.13
CA LEU A 5 22.63 -8.50 -13.45
C LEU A 5 22.12 -7.08 -13.78
N THR A 6 22.86 -6.37 -14.61
CA THR A 6 22.33 -5.15 -15.21
C THR A 6 21.10 -5.61 -15.97
N PRO A 7 19.87 -5.18 -15.63
CA PRO A 7 18.70 -5.59 -16.38
C PRO A 7 18.96 -5.16 -17.82
N SER A 8 19.03 -6.13 -18.71
CA SER A 8 19.02 -5.85 -20.15
C SER A 8 17.78 -5.01 -20.42
N ALA A 9 17.89 -4.02 -21.31
CA ALA A 9 16.78 -3.21 -21.72
C ALA A 9 15.58 -4.15 -22.01
N VAL A 10 14.50 -3.96 -21.25
CA VAL A 10 13.28 -4.73 -21.46
C VAL A 10 12.77 -4.33 -22.83
N ASP A 11 12.74 -5.27 -23.77
CA ASP A 11 12.22 -5.05 -25.10
C ASP A 11 10.69 -5.10 -25.05
N LEU A 12 10.09 -4.05 -24.47
CA LEU A 12 8.66 -3.83 -24.41
C LEU A 12 8.29 -2.67 -25.31
N VAL A 13 7.59 -2.98 -26.40
CA VAL A 13 6.99 -1.96 -27.26
C VAL A 13 5.66 -1.56 -26.65
N TRP A 14 5.58 -0.32 -26.18
CA TRP A 14 4.33 0.24 -25.68
C TRP A 14 3.47 0.69 -26.86
N PRO A 15 2.13 0.47 -26.85
CA PRO A 15 1.22 0.93 -27.90
C PRO A 15 1.33 2.44 -28.17
N ALA A 16 1.10 2.84 -29.43
CA ALA A 16 1.24 4.23 -29.89
C ALA A 16 0.29 5.20 -29.15
N GLU A 17 -0.84 4.70 -28.67
CA GLU A 17 -1.84 5.44 -27.89
C GLU A 17 -1.33 5.83 -26.49
N GLY A 18 -0.16 5.34 -26.11
CA GLY A 18 0.48 5.69 -24.86
C GLY A 18 -0.21 5.08 -23.63
N PHE A 19 -0.37 5.88 -22.58
CA PHE A 19 -0.90 5.41 -21.28
C PHE A 19 -2.42 5.07 -21.30
N THR A 20 -3.11 5.24 -22.43
CA THR A 20 -4.49 4.78 -22.61
C THR A 20 -4.59 3.33 -23.13
N ARG A 21 -3.46 2.70 -23.39
CA ARG A 21 -3.34 1.27 -23.74
C ARG A 21 -2.22 0.67 -22.92
N VAL A 22 -2.54 -0.35 -22.14
CA VAL A 22 -1.58 -1.00 -21.24
C VAL A 22 -1.31 -2.41 -21.72
N PRO A 23 -0.10 -2.71 -22.22
CA PRO A 23 0.21 -4.04 -22.75
C PRO A 23 0.16 -5.08 -21.64
N TYR A 24 -0.50 -6.21 -21.89
CA TYR A 24 -0.64 -7.28 -20.87
C TYR A 24 0.70 -7.87 -20.41
N ARG A 25 1.73 -7.73 -21.22
CA ARG A 25 3.08 -8.16 -20.87
C ARG A 25 3.62 -7.48 -19.60
N VAL A 26 3.20 -6.25 -19.28
CA VAL A 26 3.65 -5.56 -18.06
C VAL A 26 3.25 -6.29 -16.78
N TYR A 27 2.16 -7.07 -16.81
CA TYR A 27 1.68 -7.84 -15.67
C TYR A 27 2.28 -9.24 -15.55
N GLN A 28 3.12 -9.67 -16.50
CA GLN A 28 3.53 -11.06 -16.62
C GLN A 28 5.04 -11.26 -16.66
N ASP A 29 5.78 -10.29 -17.24
CA ASP A 29 7.19 -10.45 -17.57
C ASP A 29 8.07 -10.35 -16.28
N PRO A 30 8.81 -11.43 -15.92
CA PRO A 30 9.69 -11.38 -14.76
C PRO A 30 10.83 -10.36 -14.87
N ALA A 31 11.25 -10.00 -16.10
CA ALA A 31 12.29 -9.01 -16.29
C ALA A 31 11.76 -7.60 -15.98
N ILE A 32 10.50 -7.32 -16.35
CA ILE A 32 9.82 -6.09 -15.96
C ILE A 32 9.70 -6.02 -14.44
N TYR A 33 9.26 -7.09 -13.79
CA TYR A 33 9.18 -7.16 -12.34
C TYR A 33 10.54 -6.91 -11.66
N ALA A 34 11.61 -7.50 -12.16
CA ALA A 34 12.96 -7.27 -11.63
C ALA A 34 13.38 -5.79 -11.75
N LEU A 35 13.04 -5.16 -12.88
CA LEU A 35 13.30 -3.75 -13.13
C LEU A 35 12.45 -2.84 -12.20
N GLU A 36 11.21 -3.21 -11.90
CA GLU A 36 10.36 -2.52 -10.92
C GLU A 36 10.98 -2.55 -9.52
N GLN A 37 11.55 -3.70 -9.10
CA GLN A 37 12.23 -3.79 -7.82
C GLN A 37 13.42 -2.81 -7.73
N GLU A 38 14.11 -2.55 -8.84
CA GLU A 38 15.23 -1.61 -8.87
C GLU A 38 14.78 -0.15 -9.00
N ARG A 39 13.88 0.14 -9.94
CA ARG A 39 13.54 1.52 -10.32
C ARG A 39 12.43 2.12 -9.48
N ILE A 40 11.52 1.29 -8.97
CA ILE A 40 10.40 1.71 -8.12
C ILE A 40 10.73 1.48 -6.65
N PHE A 41 10.70 0.24 -6.18
CA PHE A 41 10.76 -0.05 -4.74
C PHE A 41 12.13 0.28 -4.11
N ARG A 42 13.22 0.06 -4.82
CA ARG A 42 14.58 0.47 -4.39
C ARG A 42 15.05 1.77 -5.03
N GLY A 43 14.20 2.37 -5.86
CA GLY A 43 14.45 3.63 -6.54
C GLY A 43 14.05 4.86 -5.71
N ARG A 44 13.74 5.93 -6.42
CA ARG A 44 13.38 7.23 -5.83
C ARG A 44 11.87 7.29 -5.49
N THR A 45 11.43 6.44 -4.58
CA THR A 45 10.06 6.42 -4.08
C THR A 45 10.02 6.32 -2.56
N TRP A 46 8.99 6.88 -1.95
CA TRP A 46 8.66 6.66 -0.55
C TRP A 46 7.72 5.45 -0.43
N ASN A 47 8.16 4.44 0.31
CA ASN A 47 7.40 3.23 0.58
C ASN A 47 6.81 3.30 1.98
N TYR A 48 5.50 3.15 2.12
CA TYR A 48 4.84 2.98 3.41
C TYR A 48 5.23 1.65 4.05
N VAL A 49 5.56 1.66 5.35
CA VAL A 49 6.00 0.46 6.06
C VAL A 49 5.24 0.19 7.36
N ALA A 50 4.74 1.22 8.04
CA ALA A 50 3.98 1.05 9.28
C ALA A 50 3.23 2.33 9.67
N LEU A 51 2.26 2.20 10.59
CA LEU A 51 1.80 3.31 11.42
C LEU A 51 2.73 3.47 12.63
N THR A 52 2.95 4.69 13.08
CA THR A 52 3.69 4.96 14.34
C THR A 52 3.00 4.30 15.55
N ALA A 53 1.68 4.18 15.49
CA ALA A 53 0.86 3.51 16.51
C ALA A 53 1.12 1.99 16.59
N GLU A 54 1.78 1.37 15.61
CA GLU A 54 2.18 -0.03 15.68
C GLU A 54 3.45 -0.24 16.53
N LEU A 55 4.21 0.84 16.79
CA LEU A 55 5.45 0.83 17.57
C LEU A 55 5.37 1.89 18.70
N PRO A 56 4.45 1.75 19.68
CA PRO A 56 4.22 2.78 20.69
C PRO A 56 5.37 2.92 21.72
N ASN A 57 6.20 1.90 21.91
CA ASN A 57 7.23 1.88 22.94
C ASN A 57 8.65 1.80 22.35
N ALA A 58 9.63 2.25 23.10
CA ALA A 58 11.04 1.99 22.80
C ALA A 58 11.31 0.48 22.75
N GLY A 59 12.10 0.04 21.79
CA GLY A 59 12.39 -1.37 21.54
C GLY A 59 11.33 -2.09 20.71
N ASP A 60 10.18 -1.48 20.43
CA ASP A 60 9.18 -2.08 19.52
C ASP A 60 9.76 -2.24 18.14
N TYR A 61 9.44 -3.36 17.50
CA TYR A 61 9.79 -3.62 16.11
C TYR A 61 8.64 -4.29 15.34
N LYS A 62 8.63 -4.05 14.03
CA LYS A 62 7.75 -4.70 13.05
C LYS A 62 8.57 -5.15 11.87
N THR A 63 8.37 -6.38 11.37
CA THR A 63 8.92 -6.83 10.10
C THR A 63 7.91 -6.63 8.97
N THR A 64 8.40 -6.16 7.84
CA THR A 64 7.61 -5.95 6.62
C THR A 64 8.54 -5.99 5.40
N PHE A 65 8.08 -5.42 4.27
CA PHE A 65 8.84 -5.40 3.03
C PHE A 65 8.80 -4.02 2.37
N VAL A 66 9.87 -3.72 1.63
CA VAL A 66 9.91 -2.67 0.62
C VAL A 66 10.14 -3.36 -0.72
N GLY A 67 9.11 -3.43 -1.56
CA GLY A 67 9.08 -4.34 -2.68
C GLY A 67 9.26 -5.80 -2.21
N ASP A 68 10.27 -6.48 -2.73
CA ASP A 68 10.66 -7.84 -2.34
C ASP A 68 11.74 -7.87 -1.23
N THR A 69 12.21 -6.70 -0.77
CA THR A 69 13.27 -6.60 0.24
C THR A 69 12.68 -6.63 1.65
N PRO A 70 13.01 -7.64 2.48
CA PRO A 70 12.55 -7.69 3.85
C PRO A 70 13.20 -6.59 4.68
N VAL A 71 12.40 -5.88 5.47
CA VAL A 71 12.86 -4.80 6.36
C VAL A 71 12.33 -4.96 7.78
N ILE A 72 13.01 -4.32 8.73
CA ILE A 72 12.60 -4.19 10.13
C ILE A 72 12.37 -2.70 10.37
N VAL A 73 11.18 -2.33 10.82
CA VAL A 73 10.90 -1.01 11.40
C VAL A 73 11.15 -1.11 12.89
N THR A 74 11.93 -0.21 13.47
CA THR A 74 12.24 -0.19 14.90
C THR A 74 11.97 1.18 15.48
N ARG A 75 11.73 1.24 16.79
CA ARG A 75 11.71 2.47 17.57
C ARG A 75 12.82 2.42 18.63
N ASP A 76 13.74 3.37 18.59
CA ASP A 76 14.85 3.44 19.55
C ASP A 76 14.44 4.07 20.89
N ALA A 77 15.40 4.10 21.82
CA ALA A 77 15.19 4.66 23.16
C ALA A 77 14.92 6.19 23.16
N ASP A 78 15.36 6.88 22.11
CA ASP A 78 15.13 8.31 21.95
C ASP A 78 13.76 8.60 21.28
N GLY A 79 13.02 7.53 20.90
CA GLY A 79 11.73 7.59 20.25
C GLY A 79 11.79 7.74 18.73
N ALA A 80 12.99 7.72 18.13
CA ALA A 80 13.17 7.80 16.69
C ALA A 80 12.87 6.46 16.00
N PHE A 81 12.32 6.53 14.78
CA PHE A 81 12.05 5.35 13.97
C PHE A 81 13.19 5.10 12.98
N HIS A 82 13.53 3.84 12.81
CA HIS A 82 14.52 3.38 11.84
C HIS A 82 13.92 2.28 10.98
N VAL A 83 14.38 2.19 9.73
CA VAL A 83 14.02 1.09 8.82
C VAL A 83 15.31 0.45 8.33
N LEU A 84 15.45 -0.83 8.60
CA LEU A 84 16.67 -1.60 8.43
C LEU A 84 16.40 -2.78 7.50
N VAL A 85 17.31 -3.09 6.58
CA VAL A 85 17.19 -4.33 5.81
C VAL A 85 17.31 -5.53 6.77
N ASN A 86 16.30 -6.38 6.79
CA ASN A 86 16.24 -7.57 7.66
C ASN A 86 17.16 -8.69 7.15
N ARG A 87 18.45 -8.41 7.09
CA ARG A 87 19.47 -9.31 6.58
C ARG A 87 20.78 -9.14 7.35
N CYS A 88 21.15 -10.16 8.13
CA CYS A 88 22.37 -10.17 8.91
C CYS A 88 23.60 -9.92 8.02
N ALA A 89 24.45 -8.97 8.43
CA ALA A 89 25.66 -8.62 7.68
C ALA A 89 26.69 -9.75 7.59
N HIS A 90 26.59 -10.75 8.48
CA HIS A 90 27.53 -11.89 8.47
C HIS A 90 27.31 -12.80 7.26
N ARG A 91 26.14 -13.46 7.13
CA ARG A 91 25.85 -14.47 6.10
C ARG A 91 24.42 -14.40 5.56
N GLY A 92 23.76 -13.25 5.70
CA GLY A 92 22.51 -12.96 5.04
C GLY A 92 21.24 -13.57 5.63
N ALA A 93 21.30 -14.23 6.80
CA ALA A 93 20.09 -14.75 7.44
C ALA A 93 19.18 -13.61 7.91
N LEU A 94 17.85 -13.85 7.94
CA LEU A 94 16.92 -12.92 8.56
C LEU A 94 17.29 -12.73 10.04
N VAL A 95 17.34 -11.47 10.50
CA VAL A 95 17.64 -11.11 11.89
C VAL A 95 16.37 -11.29 12.73
N CYS A 96 15.26 -10.66 12.33
CA CYS A 96 13.96 -10.79 12.97
C CYS A 96 13.08 -11.72 12.12
N ARG A 97 12.42 -12.69 12.77
CA ARG A 97 11.53 -13.67 12.11
C ARG A 97 10.08 -13.47 12.47
N ASP A 98 9.83 -12.87 13.61
CA ASP A 98 8.48 -12.57 14.09
C ASP A 98 7.96 -11.30 13.43
N LEU A 99 6.64 -11.22 13.22
CA LEU A 99 6.00 -10.07 12.55
C LEU A 99 6.17 -8.78 13.35
N ARG A 100 6.23 -8.89 14.69
CA ARG A 100 6.39 -7.76 15.62
C ARG A 100 6.83 -8.27 16.99
N GLY A 101 7.37 -7.37 17.78
CA GLY A 101 7.78 -7.65 19.15
C GLY A 101 8.40 -6.42 19.80
N ASN A 102 8.91 -6.62 21.01
CA ASN A 102 9.73 -5.63 21.71
C ASN A 102 11.02 -6.30 22.16
N ALA A 103 12.16 -5.70 21.85
CA ALA A 103 13.47 -6.24 22.16
C ALA A 103 14.53 -5.13 22.23
N ASP A 104 15.36 -5.18 23.26
CA ASP A 104 16.51 -4.27 23.40
C ASP A 104 17.60 -4.56 22.36
N THR A 105 17.63 -5.78 21.85
CA THR A 105 18.66 -6.25 20.92
C THR A 105 18.07 -7.20 19.89
N LEU A 106 18.36 -6.94 18.61
CA LEU A 106 17.97 -7.78 17.50
C LEU A 106 19.07 -8.82 17.25
N THR A 107 18.83 -10.07 17.60
CA THR A 107 19.85 -11.12 17.56
C THR A 107 19.59 -12.12 16.44
N CYS A 108 20.56 -12.24 15.53
CA CYS A 108 20.52 -13.21 14.45
C CYS A 108 20.59 -14.64 14.98
N VAL A 109 19.62 -15.46 14.62
CA VAL A 109 19.53 -16.87 15.11
C VAL A 109 20.71 -17.73 14.67
N TYR A 110 21.41 -17.40 13.56
CA TYR A 110 22.41 -18.25 12.98
C TYR A 110 23.74 -18.25 13.78
N HIS A 111 24.30 -17.07 14.05
CA HIS A 111 25.58 -16.93 14.77
C HIS A 111 25.52 -15.90 15.89
N GLN A 112 24.29 -15.52 16.32
CA GLN A 112 24.04 -14.61 17.43
C GLN A 112 24.73 -13.23 17.29
N TRP A 113 24.93 -12.77 16.03
CA TRP A 113 25.29 -11.39 15.83
C TRP A 113 24.15 -10.50 16.29
N ALA A 114 24.48 -9.55 17.17
CA ALA A 114 23.51 -8.74 17.87
C ALA A 114 23.57 -7.29 17.39
N TYR A 115 22.41 -6.72 17.08
CA TYR A 115 22.26 -5.37 16.59
C TYR A 115 21.35 -4.58 17.54
N ASP A 116 21.60 -3.28 17.69
CA ASP A 116 20.70 -2.37 18.38
C ASP A 116 19.52 -1.94 17.48
N ALA A 117 18.59 -1.13 18.04
CA ALA A 117 17.44 -0.62 17.31
C ALA A 117 17.82 0.32 16.14
N LYS A 118 19.04 0.88 16.12
CA LYS A 118 19.58 1.72 15.04
C LYS A 118 20.28 0.89 13.96
N GLY A 119 20.34 -0.45 14.15
CA GLY A 119 20.99 -1.38 13.24
C GLY A 119 22.50 -1.48 13.37
N GLU A 120 23.09 -0.88 14.40
CA GLU A 120 24.53 -1.00 14.64
C GLU A 120 24.85 -2.39 15.20
N LEU A 121 25.95 -3.00 14.71
CA LEU A 121 26.43 -4.28 15.25
C LEU A 121 27.10 -4.04 16.59
N ILE A 122 26.48 -4.56 17.67
CA ILE A 122 26.93 -4.35 19.07
C ILE A 122 27.57 -5.59 19.69
N GLY A 123 27.34 -6.78 19.11
CA GLY A 123 27.85 -8.02 19.67
C GLY A 123 28.15 -9.10 18.65
N VAL A 124 29.30 -9.77 18.81
CA VAL A 124 29.71 -10.94 18.04
C VAL A 124 30.27 -11.98 19.00
N PRO A 125 29.63 -13.13 19.18
CA PRO A 125 30.13 -14.20 20.04
C PRO A 125 31.53 -14.66 19.58
N PHE A 126 32.37 -14.96 20.56
CA PHE A 126 33.73 -15.44 20.34
C PHE A 126 34.58 -14.55 19.43
N ARG A 127 34.30 -13.23 19.34
CA ARG A 127 35.06 -12.31 18.48
C ARG A 127 36.57 -12.37 18.73
N LYS A 128 36.98 -12.53 19.98
CA LYS A 128 38.41 -12.63 20.38
C LYS A 128 38.91 -14.10 20.46
N GLY A 129 38.12 -15.05 19.98
CA GLY A 129 38.41 -16.46 20.13
C GLY A 129 38.09 -17.04 21.52
N LEU A 130 38.44 -18.31 21.72
CA LEU A 130 38.26 -19.00 22.99
C LEU A 130 39.54 -19.76 23.35
N GLY A 131 40.09 -19.53 24.53
CA GLY A 131 41.34 -20.17 24.96
C GLY A 131 42.54 -19.85 24.06
N GLY A 132 42.58 -18.65 23.49
CA GLY A 132 43.67 -18.21 22.62
C GLY A 132 43.60 -18.76 21.16
N LYS A 133 42.48 -19.42 20.80
CA LYS A 133 42.29 -20.00 19.46
C LYS A 133 41.08 -19.40 18.74
N GLY A 134 41.19 -19.26 17.43
CA GLY A 134 40.12 -18.71 16.61
C GLY A 134 39.90 -17.21 16.84
N GLY A 135 38.70 -16.74 16.58
CA GLY A 135 38.32 -15.34 16.62
C GLY A 135 38.43 -14.63 15.27
N TYR A 136 37.98 -13.38 15.25
CA TYR A 136 38.13 -12.48 14.10
C TYR A 136 39.50 -11.81 14.12
N PRO A 137 40.02 -11.30 12.99
CA PRO A 137 41.24 -10.50 12.93
C PRO A 137 41.19 -9.32 13.90
N ALA A 138 42.34 -8.85 14.36
CA ALA A 138 42.45 -7.76 15.35
C ALA A 138 41.84 -6.43 14.87
N ASP A 139 41.83 -6.20 13.56
CA ASP A 139 41.30 -5.03 12.87
C ASP A 139 39.79 -5.16 12.52
N PHE A 140 39.11 -6.26 12.94
CA PHE A 140 37.69 -6.42 12.72
C PHE A 140 36.89 -5.33 13.48
N ASP A 141 36.32 -4.39 12.73
CA ASP A 141 35.56 -3.26 13.26
C ASP A 141 34.03 -3.53 13.17
N LEU A 142 33.36 -3.60 14.30
CA LEU A 142 31.90 -3.81 14.39
C LEU A 142 31.12 -2.71 13.65
N LYS A 143 31.64 -1.46 13.65
CA LYS A 143 30.95 -0.33 13.01
C LYS A 143 30.78 -0.47 11.50
N GLN A 144 31.58 -1.32 10.86
CA GLN A 144 31.50 -1.57 9.41
C GLN A 144 30.48 -2.65 9.05
N HIS A 145 29.84 -3.28 10.04
CA HIS A 145 29.01 -4.46 9.84
C HIS A 145 27.59 -4.31 10.40
N GLY A 146 27.08 -3.07 10.47
CA GLY A 146 25.69 -2.79 10.79
C GLY A 146 24.72 -3.31 9.72
N LEU A 147 23.44 -3.29 10.03
CA LEU A 147 22.38 -3.53 9.05
C LEU A 147 22.29 -2.33 8.10
N ARG A 148 21.99 -2.59 6.82
CA ARG A 148 21.75 -1.49 5.86
C ARG A 148 20.51 -0.71 6.29
N LYS A 149 20.66 0.60 6.40
CA LYS A 149 19.61 1.55 6.79
C LYS A 149 18.96 2.12 5.55
N LEU A 150 17.66 2.42 5.67
CA LEU A 150 16.91 3.19 4.68
C LEU A 150 16.73 4.63 5.21
N ASN A 151 16.50 5.57 4.31
CA ASN A 151 16.04 6.91 4.67
C ASN A 151 14.61 6.81 5.21
N VAL A 152 14.28 7.52 6.29
CA VAL A 152 13.00 7.41 6.99
C VAL A 152 12.39 8.78 7.21
N GLN A 153 11.10 8.91 6.93
CA GLN A 153 10.29 10.06 7.34
C GLN A 153 8.95 9.61 7.89
N VAL A 154 8.42 10.40 8.80
CA VAL A 154 7.06 10.23 9.37
C VAL A 154 6.19 11.37 8.90
N PHE A 155 5.03 11.04 8.34
CA PHE A 155 4.02 12.02 7.94
C PHE A 155 2.62 11.52 8.31
N GLY A 156 1.84 12.32 9.02
CA GLY A 156 0.49 11.95 9.47
C GLY A 156 0.43 10.63 10.24
N GLY A 157 1.44 10.32 11.08
CA GLY A 157 1.47 9.06 11.83
C GLY A 157 1.82 7.82 10.99
N CYS A 158 2.12 7.97 9.70
CA CYS A 158 2.63 6.92 8.83
C CYS A 158 4.15 7.01 8.70
N ILE A 159 4.82 5.86 8.72
CA ILE A 159 6.28 5.73 8.56
C ILE A 159 6.56 5.34 7.11
N PHE A 160 7.39 6.14 6.46
CA PHE A 160 7.83 5.93 5.07
C PHE A 160 9.33 5.68 5.02
N ALA A 161 9.74 4.82 4.10
CA ALA A 161 11.13 4.47 3.90
C ALA A 161 11.53 4.53 2.42
N SER A 162 12.79 4.93 2.16
CA SER A 162 13.37 4.97 0.81
C SER A 162 14.79 4.42 0.83
N PHE A 163 15.16 3.73 -0.24
CA PHE A 163 16.56 3.34 -0.49
C PHE A 163 17.40 4.48 -1.08
N ALA A 164 16.74 5.51 -1.62
CA ALA A 164 17.39 6.68 -2.17
C ALA A 164 17.65 7.73 -1.06
N ASP A 165 18.85 8.34 -1.07
CA ASP A 165 19.24 9.34 -0.08
C ASP A 165 18.73 10.76 -0.43
N ASP A 166 18.50 11.03 -1.72
CA ASP A 166 18.15 12.35 -2.26
C ASP A 166 16.64 12.48 -2.55
N MET A 167 15.81 12.08 -1.60
CA MET A 167 14.35 12.17 -1.71
C MET A 167 13.84 13.56 -1.30
N PRO A 168 12.79 14.07 -1.97
CA PRO A 168 12.00 15.19 -1.42
C PRO A 168 11.37 14.79 -0.09
N SER A 169 10.83 15.77 0.64
CA SER A 169 10.00 15.41 1.80
C SER A 169 8.82 14.51 1.38
N VAL A 170 8.31 13.69 2.31
CA VAL A 170 7.10 12.87 2.04
C VAL A 170 5.93 13.76 1.65
N GLU A 171 5.81 14.94 2.27
CA GLU A 171 4.76 15.91 1.96
C GLU A 171 4.86 16.43 0.53
N ASP A 172 6.07 16.83 0.09
CA ASP A 172 6.29 17.27 -1.30
C ASP A 172 6.09 16.13 -2.30
N TYR A 173 6.43 14.90 -1.92
CA TYR A 173 6.20 13.71 -2.74
C TYR A 173 4.71 13.42 -2.95
N PHE A 174 3.89 13.63 -1.93
CA PHE A 174 2.44 13.48 -2.01
C PHE A 174 1.80 14.53 -2.94
N GLY A 175 2.33 15.74 -2.92
CA GLY A 175 1.69 16.91 -3.49
C GLY A 175 0.63 17.48 -2.54
N PRO A 176 0.22 18.74 -2.75
CA PRO A 176 -0.60 19.48 -1.79
C PRO A 176 -1.95 18.82 -1.50
N ARG A 177 -2.65 18.34 -2.53
CA ARG A 177 -3.99 17.74 -2.36
C ARG A 177 -3.94 16.40 -1.64
N MET A 178 -3.03 15.52 -2.04
CA MET A 178 -2.88 14.21 -1.36
C MET A 178 -2.38 14.39 0.06
N ALA A 179 -1.54 15.38 0.33
CA ALA A 179 -1.13 15.74 1.68
C ALA A 179 -2.32 16.20 2.53
N ASP A 180 -3.26 16.97 1.96
CA ASP A 180 -4.47 17.41 2.67
C ASP A 180 -5.42 16.24 2.96
N TYR A 181 -5.66 15.32 2.02
CA TYR A 181 -6.41 14.08 2.28
C TYR A 181 -5.75 13.22 3.35
N HIS A 182 -4.42 13.16 3.35
CA HIS A 182 -3.69 12.43 4.38
C HIS A 182 -3.87 13.07 5.77
N ARG A 183 -3.71 14.39 5.87
CA ARG A 183 -3.96 15.14 7.13
C ARG A 183 -5.40 15.02 7.59
N ARG A 184 -6.37 15.01 6.66
CA ARG A 184 -7.79 14.79 6.97
C ARG A 184 -7.98 13.47 7.71
N MET A 185 -7.34 12.39 7.26
CA MET A 185 -7.49 11.07 7.85
C MET A 185 -6.67 10.89 9.13
N PHE A 186 -5.49 11.49 9.20
CA PHE A 186 -4.57 11.39 10.34
C PHE A 186 -4.51 12.70 11.13
N ASN A 187 -5.68 13.30 11.42
CA ASN A 187 -5.81 14.59 12.07
C ASN A 187 -5.67 14.55 13.61
N ARG A 188 -5.60 13.37 14.18
CA ARG A 188 -5.48 13.12 15.63
C ARG A 188 -4.79 11.77 15.89
N PRO A 189 -4.34 11.49 17.13
CA PRO A 189 -3.67 10.23 17.46
C PRO A 189 -4.53 9.01 17.13
N VAL A 190 -3.93 8.03 16.46
CA VAL A 190 -4.61 6.79 16.05
C VAL A 190 -4.25 5.63 16.97
N GLU A 191 -5.16 4.66 17.06
CA GLU A 191 -4.99 3.39 17.74
C GLU A 191 -5.23 2.25 16.76
N VAL A 192 -4.36 1.22 16.79
CA VAL A 192 -4.52 0.04 15.93
C VAL A 192 -5.62 -0.86 16.48
N LEU A 193 -6.61 -1.16 15.65
CA LEU A 193 -7.75 -2.03 15.99
C LEU A 193 -7.54 -3.49 15.58
N GLY A 194 -6.74 -3.74 14.56
CA GLY A 194 -6.47 -5.09 14.08
C GLY A 194 -5.82 -5.13 12.71
N TYR A 195 -5.59 -6.36 12.25
CA TYR A 195 -4.92 -6.62 10.98
C TYR A 195 -5.65 -7.71 10.19
N HIS A 196 -5.60 -7.57 8.87
CA HIS A 196 -5.80 -8.69 7.95
C HIS A 196 -4.62 -8.80 7.00
N ARG A 197 -4.38 -10.01 6.50
CA ARG A 197 -3.43 -10.27 5.42
C ARG A 197 -4.13 -11.06 4.33
N GLN A 198 -4.04 -10.58 3.11
CA GLN A 198 -4.65 -11.19 1.94
C GLN A 198 -3.58 -11.46 0.89
N PHE A 199 -3.39 -12.73 0.55
CA PHE A 199 -2.56 -13.11 -0.59
C PHE A 199 -3.44 -13.19 -1.84
N VAL A 200 -2.97 -12.57 -2.92
CA VAL A 200 -3.66 -12.53 -4.21
C VAL A 200 -2.69 -13.06 -5.27
N HIS A 201 -3.12 -14.07 -6.03
CA HIS A 201 -2.32 -14.71 -7.08
C HIS A 201 -2.39 -13.91 -8.38
N SER A 202 -1.84 -12.73 -8.35
CA SER A 202 -1.87 -11.78 -9.43
C SER A 202 -0.68 -10.83 -9.34
N ASN A 203 -0.41 -10.09 -10.43
CA ASN A 203 0.58 -9.03 -10.42
C ASN A 203 0.09 -7.83 -9.59
N TRP A 204 0.97 -7.24 -8.79
CA TRP A 204 0.63 -6.11 -7.91
C TRP A 204 0.03 -4.90 -8.65
N LYS A 205 0.38 -4.71 -9.94
CA LYS A 205 -0.15 -3.62 -10.75
C LYS A 205 -1.63 -3.79 -11.12
N LEU A 206 -2.14 -5.02 -11.15
CA LEU A 206 -3.58 -5.24 -11.33
C LEU A 206 -4.37 -4.71 -10.12
N TYR A 207 -3.80 -4.80 -8.92
CA TYR A 207 -4.38 -4.16 -7.75
C TYR A 207 -4.15 -2.64 -7.73
N ALA A 208 -3.00 -2.17 -8.21
CA ALA A 208 -2.79 -0.74 -8.42
C ALA A 208 -3.83 -0.17 -9.39
N ASP A 209 -4.10 -0.84 -10.52
CA ASP A 209 -5.17 -0.47 -11.45
C ASP A 209 -6.53 -0.43 -10.75
N ASN A 210 -6.88 -1.48 -10.00
CA ASN A 210 -8.16 -1.56 -9.28
C ASN A 210 -8.33 -0.38 -8.31
N THR A 211 -7.31 -0.03 -7.53
CA THR A 211 -7.41 1.08 -6.57
C THR A 211 -7.38 2.48 -7.20
N HIS A 212 -6.93 2.59 -8.45
CA HIS A 212 -6.97 3.82 -9.25
C HIS A 212 -8.21 3.93 -10.15
N ASP A 213 -9.05 2.90 -10.16
CA ASP A 213 -10.25 2.79 -10.97
C ASP A 213 -11.53 2.96 -10.13
N PRO A 214 -12.12 4.15 -10.03
CA PRO A 214 -13.41 4.31 -9.36
C PRO A 214 -14.59 3.76 -10.16
N TYR A 215 -14.42 3.51 -11.47
CA TYR A 215 -15.50 3.09 -12.37
C TYR A 215 -16.04 1.71 -12.02
N HIS A 216 -15.18 0.76 -11.65
CA HIS A 216 -15.61 -0.58 -11.27
C HIS A 216 -16.45 -0.60 -9.98
N ALA A 217 -16.19 0.32 -9.04
CA ALA A 217 -16.61 0.17 -7.65
C ALA A 217 -18.15 0.02 -7.48
N SER A 218 -18.96 0.76 -8.23
CA SER A 218 -20.41 0.61 -8.17
C SER A 218 -20.99 -0.43 -9.15
N LEU A 219 -20.14 -1.04 -9.97
CA LEU A 219 -20.51 -2.07 -10.93
C LEU A 219 -20.14 -3.47 -10.46
N LEU A 220 -18.99 -3.63 -9.84
CA LEU A 220 -18.52 -4.88 -9.26
C LEU A 220 -19.17 -5.14 -7.90
N HIS A 221 -19.16 -4.13 -7.00
CA HIS A 221 -19.58 -4.33 -5.62
C HIS A 221 -21.08 -4.17 -5.45
N LEU A 222 -21.78 -5.29 -5.46
CA LEU A 222 -23.21 -5.33 -5.18
C LEU A 222 -23.57 -4.62 -3.88
N PHE A 223 -22.71 -4.74 -2.86
CA PHE A 223 -22.96 -4.14 -1.56
C PHE A 223 -22.93 -2.61 -1.60
N HIS A 224 -21.97 -2.03 -2.30
CA HIS A 224 -21.90 -0.59 -2.50
C HIS A 224 -23.14 -0.02 -3.18
N ALA A 225 -23.51 -0.59 -4.31
CA ALA A 225 -24.63 -0.11 -5.12
C ALA A 225 -25.97 -0.32 -4.42
N THR A 226 -26.20 -1.53 -3.87
CA THR A 226 -27.48 -1.91 -3.27
C THR A 226 -27.78 -1.10 -2.00
N PHE A 227 -26.80 -0.97 -1.10
CA PHE A 227 -27.00 -0.30 0.18
C PHE A 227 -26.59 1.18 0.19
N GLY A 228 -26.24 1.74 -0.96
CA GLY A 228 -25.97 3.17 -1.12
C GLY A 228 -24.71 3.68 -0.45
N LEU A 229 -23.74 2.80 -0.19
CA LEU A 229 -22.44 3.21 0.33
C LEU A 229 -21.63 3.95 -0.72
N TYR A 230 -21.75 3.53 -1.98
CA TYR A 230 -21.11 4.17 -3.12
C TYR A 230 -21.90 3.93 -4.40
N ARG A 231 -22.22 5.00 -5.11
CA ARG A 231 -22.87 4.99 -6.43
C ARG A 231 -22.35 6.14 -7.27
N ALA A 232 -22.23 5.92 -8.57
CA ALA A 232 -21.83 6.97 -9.51
C ALA A 232 -22.81 8.15 -9.58
N SER A 233 -24.03 8.00 -9.08
CA SER A 233 -25.05 9.07 -8.95
C SER A 233 -24.83 9.99 -7.74
N GLN A 234 -23.98 9.64 -6.80
CA GLN A 234 -23.69 10.43 -5.60
C GLN A 234 -22.80 11.65 -5.92
N ILE A 235 -22.71 12.60 -4.99
CA ILE A 235 -21.68 13.64 -5.02
C ILE A 235 -20.35 12.91 -4.81
N CYS A 236 -19.45 13.03 -5.78
CA CYS A 236 -18.18 12.31 -5.81
C CYS A 236 -17.17 13.03 -6.68
N GLY A 237 -15.91 12.64 -6.57
CA GLY A 237 -14.85 13.17 -7.40
C GLY A 237 -13.67 12.21 -7.47
N THR A 238 -12.84 12.42 -8.49
CA THR A 238 -11.57 11.74 -8.69
C THR A 238 -10.51 12.78 -8.98
N GLU A 239 -9.53 12.85 -8.12
CA GLU A 239 -8.44 13.82 -8.17
C GLU A 239 -7.10 13.11 -8.28
N THR A 240 -6.17 13.72 -9.03
CA THR A 240 -4.81 13.24 -9.19
C THR A 240 -3.83 14.31 -8.72
N ASP A 241 -2.71 13.91 -8.11
CA ASP A 241 -1.67 14.84 -7.65
C ASP A 241 -0.32 14.15 -7.52
N GLY A 242 0.68 14.94 -7.12
CA GLY A 242 2.01 14.49 -6.78
C GLY A 242 2.66 13.64 -7.86
N TYR A 243 3.92 13.42 -7.72
CA TYR A 243 4.78 12.49 -8.48
C TYR A 243 4.27 12.10 -9.88
N GLU A 244 4.16 13.08 -10.79
CA GLU A 244 3.66 12.93 -12.18
C GLU A 244 2.16 12.55 -12.30
N GLY A 245 1.36 12.78 -11.27
CA GLY A 245 -0.05 12.41 -11.23
C GLY A 245 -0.28 10.92 -10.89
N MET A 246 0.69 10.27 -10.26
CA MET A 246 0.59 8.86 -9.86
C MET A 246 -0.17 8.64 -8.57
N HIS A 247 -0.39 9.70 -7.80
CA HIS A 247 -1.22 9.63 -6.62
C HIS A 247 -2.63 10.04 -6.97
N ASN A 248 -3.62 9.39 -6.38
CA ASN A 248 -5.00 9.77 -6.61
C ASN A 248 -5.84 9.66 -5.34
N CYS A 249 -6.95 10.38 -5.34
CA CYS A 249 -8.00 10.25 -4.36
C CYS A 249 -9.35 10.10 -5.05
N VAL A 250 -10.13 9.15 -4.58
CA VAL A 250 -11.55 9.01 -4.91
C VAL A 250 -12.35 9.31 -3.66
N HIS A 251 -13.32 10.21 -3.76
CA HIS A 251 -14.20 10.55 -2.64
C HIS A 251 -15.67 10.51 -3.06
N SER A 252 -16.56 10.21 -2.11
CA SER A 252 -18.00 10.14 -2.34
C SER A 252 -18.78 10.35 -1.05
N ARG A 253 -20.02 10.84 -1.21
CA ARG A 253 -20.94 11.13 -0.12
C ARG A 253 -22.20 10.29 -0.23
N ALA A 254 -22.33 9.28 0.62
CA ALA A 254 -23.52 8.42 0.68
C ALA A 254 -24.79 9.26 0.97
N GLY A 255 -25.91 8.84 0.36
CA GLY A 255 -27.18 9.53 0.52
C GLY A 255 -27.33 10.86 -0.26
N SER A 256 -26.32 11.27 -1.04
CA SER A 256 -26.38 12.49 -1.85
C SER A 256 -27.00 12.30 -3.24
N ASP A 257 -27.53 11.12 -3.54
CA ASP A 257 -28.09 10.74 -4.83
C ASP A 257 -29.64 10.77 -4.89
N GLU A 258 -30.29 11.38 -3.93
CA GLU A 258 -31.73 11.61 -3.96
C GLU A 258 -32.17 12.24 -5.28
N GLY A 259 -33.17 11.62 -5.93
CA GLY A 259 -33.67 12.03 -7.26
C GLY A 259 -32.80 11.65 -8.46
N ARG A 260 -31.61 11.07 -8.25
CA ARG A 260 -30.71 10.62 -9.33
C ARG A 260 -30.57 9.09 -9.41
N ILE A 261 -31.04 8.36 -8.41
CA ILE A 261 -30.91 6.91 -8.34
C ILE A 261 -31.61 6.19 -9.49
N GLU A 262 -32.72 6.73 -9.98
CA GLU A 262 -33.45 6.13 -11.09
C GLU A 262 -32.65 6.15 -12.39
N GLY A 263 -31.93 7.25 -12.69
CA GLY A 263 -31.01 7.32 -13.81
C GLY A 263 -29.88 6.29 -13.69
N TYR A 264 -29.32 6.12 -12.50
CA TYR A 264 -28.31 5.09 -12.23
C TYR A 264 -28.82 3.67 -12.54
N LYS A 265 -30.05 3.36 -12.13
CA LYS A 265 -30.70 2.06 -12.41
C LYS A 265 -30.91 1.83 -13.91
N GLN A 266 -31.32 2.87 -14.65
CA GLN A 266 -31.59 2.80 -16.08
C GLN A 266 -30.35 2.55 -16.92
N GLU A 267 -29.19 3.06 -16.49
CA GLU A 267 -27.89 2.89 -17.19
C GLU A 267 -27.25 1.50 -16.95
N GLY A 268 -27.94 0.59 -16.28
CA GLY A 268 -27.58 -0.82 -16.27
C GLY A 268 -26.72 -1.30 -15.10
N GLY A 269 -26.79 -0.65 -13.96
CA GLY A 269 -26.15 -1.11 -12.72
C GLY A 269 -26.67 -2.47 -12.25
N ARG A 270 -26.15 -3.57 -12.80
CA ARG A 270 -26.55 -4.95 -12.41
C ARG A 270 -26.24 -5.29 -10.96
N SER A 271 -25.32 -4.59 -10.34
CA SER A 271 -24.96 -4.68 -8.93
C SER A 271 -26.03 -4.12 -7.99
N TYR A 272 -27.02 -3.37 -8.49
CA TYR A 272 -28.13 -2.88 -7.68
C TYR A 272 -29.25 -3.93 -7.56
N GLN A 273 -29.58 -4.33 -6.33
CA GLN A 273 -30.59 -5.34 -6.03
C GLN A 273 -31.61 -4.80 -5.02
N GLU A 274 -32.73 -4.28 -5.51
CA GLU A 274 -33.73 -3.58 -4.69
C GLU A 274 -34.34 -4.42 -3.56
N ASN A 275 -34.40 -5.74 -3.75
CA ASN A 275 -35.03 -6.67 -2.81
C ASN A 275 -34.05 -7.26 -1.77
N TYR A 276 -32.77 -6.88 -1.79
CA TYR A 276 -31.80 -7.38 -0.84
C TYR A 276 -31.89 -6.61 0.47
N ALA A 277 -31.88 -7.36 1.57
CA ALA A 277 -31.86 -6.82 2.91
C ALA A 277 -30.81 -7.54 3.76
N LEU A 278 -30.16 -6.79 4.64
CA LEU A 278 -29.23 -7.37 5.61
C LEU A 278 -29.99 -7.95 6.78
N ALA A 279 -29.55 -9.12 7.27
CA ALA A 279 -30.03 -9.70 8.52
C ALA A 279 -29.74 -8.79 9.72
N ASP A 280 -28.61 -8.08 9.70
CA ASP A 280 -28.26 -7.06 10.67
C ASP A 280 -27.90 -5.74 9.94
N PRO A 281 -28.88 -4.84 9.72
CA PRO A 281 -28.64 -3.57 9.05
C PRO A 281 -27.85 -2.56 9.90
N SER A 282 -27.54 -2.87 11.15
CA SER A 282 -26.82 -1.95 12.03
C SER A 282 -25.36 -1.73 11.58
N VAL A 283 -24.81 -2.59 10.71
CA VAL A 283 -23.49 -2.38 10.09
C VAL A 283 -23.45 -1.15 9.17
N LEU A 284 -24.62 -0.69 8.69
CA LEU A 284 -24.75 0.52 7.85
C LEU A 284 -24.92 1.80 8.68
N LYS A 285 -25.08 1.67 10.00
CA LYS A 285 -25.17 2.84 10.88
C LYS A 285 -23.80 3.44 11.08
N GLY A 286 -23.76 4.75 11.23
CA GLY A 286 -22.53 5.48 11.45
C GLY A 286 -22.78 6.92 11.84
N TRP A 287 -21.73 7.69 11.87
CA TRP A 287 -21.73 9.13 12.15
C TRP A 287 -20.88 9.85 11.10
N PRO A 288 -21.08 11.17 10.93
CA PRO A 288 -20.17 11.97 10.10
C PRO A 288 -18.75 11.91 10.68
N GLU A 289 -17.86 11.25 10.00
CA GLU A 289 -16.48 11.09 10.47
C GLU A 289 -15.70 12.39 10.38
N TYR A 290 -15.96 13.17 9.33
CA TYR A 290 -15.31 14.45 9.06
C TYR A 290 -16.33 15.52 8.65
N ALA A 291 -15.92 16.79 8.79
CA ALA A 291 -16.79 17.93 8.57
C ALA A 291 -17.20 18.15 7.11
N ASP A 292 -16.43 17.61 6.16
CA ASP A 292 -16.73 17.70 4.73
C ASP A 292 -17.96 16.86 4.32
N GLY A 293 -18.34 15.88 5.14
CA GLY A 293 -19.48 15.00 4.92
C GLY A 293 -19.22 13.83 3.97
N ASP A 294 -18.00 13.66 3.48
CA ASP A 294 -17.65 12.51 2.67
C ASP A 294 -17.60 11.23 3.51
N THR A 295 -18.25 10.19 3.00
CA THR A 295 -18.40 8.89 3.66
C THR A 295 -17.49 7.82 3.08
N LEU A 296 -16.89 8.11 1.92
CA LEU A 296 -15.85 7.33 1.29
C LEU A 296 -14.74 8.28 0.86
N CYS A 297 -13.52 7.96 1.22
CA CYS A 297 -12.31 8.59 0.73
C CYS A 297 -11.22 7.53 0.66
N ILE A 298 -10.78 7.21 -0.54
CA ILE A 298 -9.69 6.26 -0.80
C ILE A 298 -8.60 7.03 -1.49
N HIS A 299 -7.48 7.27 -0.80
CA HIS A 299 -6.33 7.89 -1.42
C HIS A 299 -5.18 6.93 -1.55
N VAL A 300 -4.62 6.89 -2.74
CA VAL A 300 -3.56 5.97 -3.15
C VAL A 300 -2.28 6.76 -3.32
N ILE A 301 -1.25 6.35 -2.60
CA ILE A 301 0.10 6.92 -2.68
C ILE A 301 1.03 5.85 -3.26
N PHE A 302 1.50 6.10 -4.46
CA PHE A 302 2.47 5.25 -5.14
C PHE A 302 3.74 5.08 -4.29
N PRO A 303 4.36 3.89 -4.19
CA PRO A 303 3.96 2.67 -4.90
C PRO A 303 3.04 1.75 -4.10
N ASN A 304 2.88 1.90 -2.77
CA ASN A 304 2.39 0.79 -1.96
C ASN A 304 1.45 1.16 -0.81
N LEU A 305 0.97 2.41 -0.74
CA LEU A 305 0.00 2.82 0.27
C LEU A 305 -1.37 3.07 -0.35
N VAL A 306 -2.39 2.39 0.19
CA VAL A 306 -3.78 2.81 0.06
C VAL A 306 -4.28 3.15 1.45
N ALA A 307 -4.67 4.41 1.69
CA ALA A 307 -5.31 4.80 2.92
C ALA A 307 -6.78 5.09 2.65
N GLN A 308 -7.67 4.56 3.48
CA GLN A 308 -9.08 4.60 3.20
C GLN A 308 -9.94 4.96 4.42
N GLN A 309 -11.00 5.68 4.12
CA GLN A 309 -12.23 5.76 4.89
C GLN A 309 -13.37 5.17 4.06
N ILE A 310 -14.11 4.21 4.62
CA ILE A 310 -15.40 3.78 4.07
C ILE A 310 -16.37 3.68 5.25
N ALA A 311 -17.41 4.49 5.25
CA ALA A 311 -18.24 4.79 6.43
C ALA A 311 -17.33 5.21 7.60
N ASN A 312 -17.37 4.51 8.74
CA ASN A 312 -16.47 4.81 9.87
C ASN A 312 -15.31 3.80 9.99
N THR A 313 -15.10 2.92 9.02
CA THR A 313 -13.89 2.09 9.00
C THR A 313 -12.73 2.85 8.40
N LEU A 314 -11.64 2.89 9.13
CA LEU A 314 -10.38 3.51 8.73
C LEU A 314 -9.31 2.42 8.59
N ALA A 315 -8.57 2.44 7.50
CA ALA A 315 -7.50 1.47 7.28
C ALA A 315 -6.37 2.00 6.40
N THR A 316 -5.19 1.45 6.58
CA THR A 316 -4.15 1.45 5.56
C THR A 316 -4.03 0.06 4.95
N ARG A 317 -3.74 -0.01 3.65
CA ARG A 317 -3.38 -1.23 2.93
C ARG A 317 -1.96 -1.03 2.41
N GLN A 318 -1.04 -1.89 2.84
CA GLN A 318 0.30 -1.95 2.25
C GLN A 318 0.30 -3.01 1.17
N ILE A 319 0.74 -2.66 -0.04
CA ILE A 319 0.97 -3.62 -1.11
C ILE A 319 2.40 -4.15 -0.94
N VAL A 320 2.54 -5.47 -0.76
CA VAL A 320 3.81 -6.19 -0.66
C VAL A 320 3.93 -7.16 -1.82
N THR A 321 5.01 -7.05 -2.59
CA THR A 321 5.21 -7.90 -3.77
C THR A 321 5.92 -9.20 -3.39
N HIS A 322 5.48 -10.33 -3.98
CA HIS A 322 6.05 -11.66 -3.79
C HIS A 322 6.38 -12.34 -5.13
N GLY A 323 6.91 -11.57 -6.08
CA GLY A 323 7.17 -12.01 -7.43
C GLY A 323 6.18 -11.41 -8.45
N PRO A 324 6.32 -11.77 -9.73
CA PRO A 324 5.51 -11.17 -10.79
C PRO A 324 4.05 -11.62 -10.78
N GLN A 325 3.70 -12.68 -10.07
CA GLN A 325 2.37 -13.30 -10.09
C GLN A 325 1.75 -13.46 -8.69
N GLN A 326 2.30 -12.80 -7.68
CA GLN A 326 1.74 -12.80 -6.34
C GLN A 326 2.08 -11.51 -5.62
N PHE A 327 1.10 -10.98 -4.93
CA PHE A 327 1.29 -9.90 -3.95
C PHE A 327 0.47 -10.19 -2.69
N GLU A 328 0.77 -9.45 -1.65
CA GLU A 328 0.04 -9.48 -0.39
C GLU A 328 -0.45 -8.09 -0.04
N LEU A 329 -1.67 -7.99 0.44
CA LEU A 329 -2.21 -6.81 1.08
C LEU A 329 -2.13 -6.97 2.59
N VAL A 330 -1.41 -6.09 3.23
CA VAL A 330 -1.38 -5.99 4.68
C VAL A 330 -2.30 -4.84 5.10
N TRP A 331 -3.45 -5.20 5.63
CA TRP A 331 -4.44 -4.27 6.16
C TRP A 331 -4.14 -3.96 7.60
N THR A 332 -4.03 -2.67 7.93
CA THR A 332 -3.97 -2.19 9.31
C THR A 332 -5.18 -1.32 9.56
N TYR A 333 -6.13 -1.85 10.35
CA TYR A 333 -7.31 -1.10 10.77
C TYR A 333 -6.98 -0.25 11.97
N PHE A 334 -7.48 0.97 11.97
CA PHE A 334 -7.27 1.89 13.07
C PHE A 334 -8.55 2.66 13.41
N GLY A 335 -8.61 3.17 14.61
CA GLY A 335 -9.53 4.17 15.09
C GLY A 335 -8.74 5.31 15.71
N TYR A 336 -9.42 6.20 16.38
CA TYR A 336 -8.76 7.27 17.10
C TYR A 336 -8.63 6.94 18.58
N ALA A 337 -7.58 7.45 19.21
CA ALA A 337 -7.31 7.20 20.63
C ALA A 337 -8.41 7.74 21.56
N ASP A 338 -9.19 8.70 21.06
CA ASP A 338 -10.33 9.33 21.77
C ASP A 338 -11.70 8.77 21.35
N ASP A 339 -11.75 7.70 20.52
CA ASP A 339 -13.00 7.02 20.18
C ASP A 339 -13.67 6.45 21.43
N THR A 340 -14.97 6.65 21.56
CA THR A 340 -15.79 5.98 22.59
C THR A 340 -15.80 4.45 22.36
N PRO A 341 -16.13 3.65 23.40
CA PRO A 341 -16.28 2.20 23.23
C PRO A 341 -17.28 1.81 22.13
N GLU A 342 -18.35 2.58 21.96
CA GLU A 342 -19.39 2.37 20.95
C GLU A 342 -18.86 2.66 19.54
N GLU A 343 -18.13 3.75 19.36
CA GLU A 343 -17.47 4.10 18.08
C GLU A 343 -16.45 3.04 17.69
N ARG A 344 -15.58 2.66 18.63
CA ARG A 344 -14.62 1.59 18.44
C ARG A 344 -15.29 0.26 18.02
N ALA A 345 -16.35 -0.14 18.71
CA ALA A 345 -17.10 -1.35 18.39
C ALA A 345 -17.72 -1.28 16.99
N MET A 346 -18.23 -0.11 16.59
CA MET A 346 -18.79 0.07 15.25
C MET A 346 -17.70 0.02 14.17
N ARG A 347 -16.54 0.65 14.37
CA ARG A 347 -15.42 0.54 13.43
C ARG A 347 -15.03 -0.92 13.20
N VAL A 348 -14.88 -1.69 14.29
CA VAL A 348 -14.56 -3.14 14.22
C VAL A 348 -15.68 -3.91 13.51
N LYS A 349 -16.95 -3.59 13.77
CA LYS A 349 -18.09 -4.22 13.10
C LYS A 349 -18.07 -3.98 11.60
N GLN A 350 -17.76 -2.76 11.16
CA GLN A 350 -17.72 -2.38 9.75
C GLN A 350 -16.50 -2.97 9.01
N ILE A 351 -15.47 -3.49 9.70
CA ILE A 351 -14.40 -4.27 9.06
C ILE A 351 -14.96 -5.49 8.31
N ASN A 352 -16.03 -6.12 8.83
CA ASN A 352 -16.68 -7.24 8.16
C ASN A 352 -17.39 -6.85 6.86
N LEU A 353 -17.64 -5.57 6.66
CA LEU A 353 -18.22 -5.03 5.43
C LEU A 353 -17.14 -4.83 4.36
N ILE A 354 -16.02 -4.23 4.71
CA ILE A 354 -15.06 -3.69 3.74
C ILE A 354 -13.68 -4.38 3.72
N GLY A 355 -13.40 -5.24 4.69
CA GLY A 355 -12.12 -5.96 4.76
C GLY A 355 -12.02 -7.10 3.74
N PRO A 356 -10.87 -7.76 3.62
CA PRO A 356 -10.65 -8.87 2.69
C PRO A 356 -11.52 -10.10 2.97
N ALA A 357 -12.04 -10.22 4.18
CA ALA A 357 -13.06 -11.21 4.54
C ALA A 357 -14.47 -10.62 4.47
N GLY A 358 -14.61 -9.36 4.11
CA GLY A 358 -15.86 -8.65 3.88
C GLY A 358 -16.32 -8.73 2.43
N LEU A 359 -17.50 -8.17 2.18
CA LEU A 359 -18.19 -8.31 0.89
C LEU A 359 -17.62 -7.44 -0.23
N ILE A 360 -16.69 -6.51 0.07
CA ILE A 360 -16.16 -5.55 -0.91
C ILE A 360 -14.77 -5.98 -1.39
N SER A 361 -13.79 -5.99 -0.52
CA SER A 361 -12.41 -6.26 -0.96
C SER A 361 -12.13 -7.70 -1.38
N MET A 362 -12.99 -8.65 -1.03
CA MET A 362 -12.88 -10.01 -1.56
C MET A 362 -13.09 -10.01 -3.08
N GLU A 363 -14.07 -9.24 -3.57
CA GLU A 363 -14.35 -9.11 -5.01
C GLU A 363 -13.17 -8.47 -5.76
N ASP A 364 -12.49 -7.49 -5.16
CA ASP A 364 -11.29 -6.87 -5.75
C ASP A 364 -10.15 -7.88 -5.94
N GLY A 365 -9.90 -8.71 -4.93
CA GLY A 365 -8.91 -9.79 -5.02
C GLY A 365 -9.24 -10.80 -6.12
N ASP A 366 -10.50 -11.23 -6.17
CA ASP A 366 -10.98 -12.20 -7.15
C ASP A 366 -10.86 -11.67 -8.59
N VAL A 367 -11.26 -10.42 -8.85
CA VAL A 367 -11.16 -9.83 -10.20
C VAL A 367 -9.70 -9.67 -10.63
N CYS A 368 -8.77 -9.35 -9.72
CA CYS A 368 -7.34 -9.32 -10.05
C CYS A 368 -6.83 -10.70 -10.50
N GLU A 369 -7.24 -11.78 -9.83
CA GLU A 369 -6.89 -13.15 -10.23
C GLU A 369 -7.56 -13.56 -11.54
N LEU A 370 -8.82 -13.17 -11.77
CA LEU A 370 -9.52 -13.43 -13.03
C LEU A 370 -8.81 -12.77 -14.22
N VAL A 371 -8.41 -11.50 -14.07
CA VAL A 371 -7.64 -10.79 -15.10
C VAL A 371 -6.29 -11.48 -15.33
N GLN A 372 -5.52 -11.76 -14.26
CA GLN A 372 -4.22 -12.42 -14.37
C GLN A 372 -4.31 -13.75 -15.13
N ASN A 373 -5.31 -14.57 -14.80
CA ASN A 373 -5.53 -15.86 -15.44
C ASN A 373 -5.93 -15.72 -16.92
N ALA A 374 -6.69 -14.69 -17.27
CA ALA A 374 -7.16 -14.47 -18.64
C ALA A 374 -6.04 -13.99 -19.57
N ILE A 375 -5.13 -13.12 -19.08
CA ILE A 375 -4.09 -12.50 -19.90
C ILE A 375 -2.79 -13.31 -20.03
N VAL A 376 -2.65 -14.41 -19.30
CA VAL A 376 -1.38 -15.16 -19.10
C VAL A 376 -0.69 -15.60 -20.40
N ARG A 377 -1.38 -15.67 -21.52
CA ARG A 377 -0.82 -16.08 -22.82
C ARG A 377 -1.02 -15.05 -23.94
N ASP A 378 -1.47 -13.86 -23.57
CA ASP A 378 -1.84 -12.81 -24.52
C ASP A 378 -1.03 -11.53 -24.29
N GLY A 379 0.30 -11.69 -24.25
CA GLY A 379 1.22 -10.59 -23.97
C GLY A 379 1.23 -9.45 -25.03
N ASP A 380 0.75 -9.73 -26.24
CA ASP A 380 0.73 -8.77 -27.34
C ASP A 380 -0.56 -7.90 -27.34
N ALA A 381 -1.56 -8.27 -26.58
CA ALA A 381 -2.75 -7.46 -26.40
C ALA A 381 -2.59 -6.40 -25.30
N ALA A 382 -3.54 -5.47 -25.21
CA ALA A 382 -3.50 -4.37 -24.25
C ALA A 382 -4.88 -4.06 -23.69
N SER A 383 -4.92 -3.60 -22.43
CA SER A 383 -6.09 -2.99 -21.80
C SER A 383 -6.42 -1.64 -22.46
N ILE A 384 -7.69 -1.27 -22.35
CA ILE A 384 -8.21 0.04 -22.77
C ILE A 384 -8.49 0.85 -21.50
N VAL A 385 -7.96 2.06 -21.40
CA VAL A 385 -8.08 2.96 -20.23
C VAL A 385 -8.57 4.33 -20.71
N GLU A 386 -9.84 4.39 -21.15
CA GLU A 386 -10.41 5.59 -21.79
C GLU A 386 -11.72 6.08 -21.14
N MET A 387 -12.23 5.42 -20.11
CA MET A 387 -13.43 5.90 -19.43
C MET A 387 -13.19 7.31 -18.88
N GLY A 388 -14.12 8.22 -19.18
CA GLY A 388 -14.03 9.63 -18.80
C GLY A 388 -13.04 10.47 -19.61
N GLY A 389 -12.46 9.93 -20.70
CA GLY A 389 -11.54 10.65 -21.60
C GLY A 389 -10.16 10.03 -21.73
N ARG A 390 -9.22 10.78 -22.32
CA ARG A 390 -7.85 10.31 -22.61
C ARG A 390 -6.76 11.14 -21.91
N ASP A 391 -7.13 12.21 -21.25
CA ASP A 391 -6.23 13.08 -20.48
C ASP A 391 -6.12 12.66 -19.01
N ILE A 392 -5.38 13.46 -18.24
CA ILE A 392 -5.22 13.31 -16.80
C ILE A 392 -5.71 14.62 -16.16
N ALA A 393 -7.00 14.87 -16.24
CA ALA A 393 -7.65 16.01 -15.62
C ALA A 393 -8.60 15.51 -14.52
N ASP A 394 -8.64 16.22 -13.41
CA ASP A 394 -9.60 15.93 -12.35
C ASP A 394 -11.04 15.99 -12.86
N ILE A 395 -11.91 15.20 -12.26
CA ILE A 395 -13.30 15.11 -12.69
C ILE A 395 -14.22 14.92 -11.48
N ASP A 396 -15.31 15.68 -11.45
CA ASP A 396 -16.40 15.53 -10.47
C ASP A 396 -17.29 14.32 -10.80
N SER A 397 -16.65 13.18 -10.95
CA SER A 397 -17.30 11.92 -11.32
C SER A 397 -16.40 10.75 -10.92
N THR A 398 -17.04 9.60 -10.72
CA THR A 398 -16.38 8.31 -10.58
C THR A 398 -16.53 7.42 -11.82
N LEU A 399 -17.21 7.91 -12.88
CA LEU A 399 -17.24 7.26 -14.19
C LEU A 399 -16.02 7.65 -15.00
N THR A 400 -14.84 7.27 -14.51
CA THR A 400 -13.55 7.66 -15.07
C THR A 400 -12.46 6.65 -14.71
N GLU A 401 -11.41 6.60 -15.54
CA GLU A 401 -10.16 5.88 -15.30
C GLU A 401 -8.97 6.87 -15.25
N VAL A 402 -9.22 8.12 -14.87
CA VAL A 402 -8.18 9.18 -14.84
C VAL A 402 -7.03 8.81 -13.89
N GLY A 403 -7.30 8.19 -12.75
CA GLY A 403 -6.29 7.71 -11.81
C GLY A 403 -5.37 6.66 -12.43
N MET A 404 -5.93 5.68 -13.15
CA MET A 404 -5.16 4.69 -13.89
C MET A 404 -4.25 5.34 -14.96
N ARG A 405 -4.78 6.32 -15.70
CA ARG A 405 -3.98 7.04 -16.72
C ARG A 405 -2.81 7.79 -16.05
N GLY A 406 -3.02 8.41 -14.90
CA GLY A 406 -1.96 9.05 -14.12
C GLY A 406 -0.89 8.05 -13.70
N PHE A 407 -1.31 6.93 -13.10
CA PHE A 407 -0.42 5.84 -12.70
C PHE A 407 0.43 5.34 -13.87
N TRP A 408 -0.17 4.99 -15.02
CA TRP A 408 0.56 4.45 -16.15
C TRP A 408 1.47 5.46 -16.83
N LYS A 409 1.10 6.74 -16.85
CA LYS A 409 2.00 7.81 -17.33
C LYS A 409 3.27 7.88 -16.48
N GLY A 410 3.12 7.95 -15.16
CA GLY A 410 4.25 8.03 -14.25
C GLY A 410 5.07 6.74 -14.23
N TYR A 411 4.40 5.56 -14.23
CA TYR A 411 5.06 4.26 -14.32
C TYR A 411 5.99 4.17 -15.53
N ARG A 412 5.50 4.52 -16.72
CA ARG A 412 6.31 4.52 -17.94
C ARG A 412 7.53 5.41 -17.82
N LYS A 413 7.37 6.61 -17.25
CA LYS A 413 8.48 7.54 -17.04
C LYS A 413 9.56 6.95 -16.13
N ILE A 414 9.17 6.34 -15.00
CA ILE A 414 10.10 5.72 -14.05
C ILE A 414 10.79 4.52 -14.69
N MET A 415 10.03 3.71 -15.40
CA MET A 415 10.52 2.49 -16.04
C MET A 415 11.32 2.75 -17.32
N GLY A 416 11.22 3.97 -17.89
CA GLY A 416 11.87 4.32 -19.16
C GLY A 416 11.28 3.56 -20.36
N LEU A 417 9.94 3.43 -20.37
CA LEU A 417 9.16 2.69 -21.37
C LEU A 417 8.35 3.63 -22.26
#